data_c4831122639b0ee46b773cd7ea56312d
#
_entry.id   c4831122639b0ee46b773cd7ea56312d
#
_cell.length_a   1.000
_cell.length_b   1.000
_cell.length_c   1.000
_cell.angle_alpha   90.00
_cell.angle_beta   90.00
_cell.angle_gamma   90.00
#
_symmetry.space_group_name_H-M   'P 1'
#
loop_
_entity.id
_entity.type
_entity.pdbx_description
1 polymer ?
#
loop_
_entity_poly.entity_id
_entity_poly.type
_entity_poly.pdbx_seq_one_letter_code
_entity_poly.pdbx_strand_id
1 'polypeptide(L)'
;MPEAVPNVLSIAGIDPSGGAGLYADLKTFAALRTYGCGVVAALTAQNTQGVRAVHVPPVEFLRAQLDTLFADVAIAATKTGMLASAAVIETTAERLAHWRAQGQSPIVVVDPVMVAKSGDALLDRQAVGALVEALLPLATVITPNLPEAAVLLGRTAPESRREMIRAAEALRALLPTDDGHW
;
A
#
# COMPACT_ATOMS: atom_id res chain seq x y z
N MET A 1 5.54 -13.82 29.78
CA MET A 1 6.67 -13.41 28.93
C MET A 1 6.29 -12.05 28.32
N PRO A 2 7.18 -11.11 28.16
CA PRO A 2 6.82 -9.89 27.44
C PRO A 2 6.34 -10.28 26.03
N GLU A 3 5.24 -9.68 25.59
CA GLU A 3 4.67 -9.88 24.26
C GLU A 3 5.72 -9.48 23.22
N ALA A 4 5.97 -10.35 22.23
CA ALA A 4 6.98 -10.06 21.22
C ALA A 4 6.54 -8.85 20.39
N VAL A 5 7.45 -7.91 20.18
CA VAL A 5 7.19 -6.73 19.33
C VAL A 5 6.94 -7.20 17.90
N PRO A 6 5.76 -6.92 17.30
CA PRO A 6 5.48 -7.37 15.94
C PRO A 6 6.30 -6.59 14.91
N ASN A 7 6.86 -7.30 13.92
CA ASN A 7 7.47 -6.69 12.76
C ASN A 7 6.38 -6.34 11.74
N VAL A 8 6.36 -5.11 11.27
CA VAL A 8 5.40 -4.61 10.29
C VAL A 8 6.13 -3.98 9.12
N LEU A 9 5.62 -4.18 7.92
CA LEU A 9 6.26 -3.75 6.68
C LEU A 9 5.48 -2.62 6.03
N SER A 10 6.17 -1.58 5.56
CA SER A 10 5.64 -0.64 4.58
C SER A 10 6.35 -0.84 3.24
N ILE A 11 5.57 -0.95 2.15
CA ILE A 11 6.05 -0.94 0.76
C ILE A 11 5.52 0.35 0.13
N ALA A 12 6.38 1.34 -0.03
CA ALA A 12 5.93 2.66 -0.49
C ALA A 12 7.05 3.50 -1.08
N GLY A 13 6.69 4.58 -1.74
CA GLY A 13 7.61 5.64 -2.12
C GLY A 13 8.14 6.39 -0.90
N ILE A 14 9.33 6.98 -1.05
CA ILE A 14 9.97 7.81 -0.03
C ILE A 14 9.62 9.28 -0.26
N ASP A 15 9.09 9.94 0.76
CA ASP A 15 9.03 11.41 0.86
C ASP A 15 10.21 11.89 1.71
N PRO A 16 11.22 12.58 1.11
CA PRO A 16 12.39 13.06 1.87
C PRO A 16 12.04 14.01 3.03
N SER A 17 10.90 14.72 2.95
CA SER A 17 10.43 15.58 4.06
C SER A 17 9.90 14.79 5.25
N GLY A 18 9.61 13.50 5.05
CA GLY A 18 9.11 12.60 6.08
C GLY A 18 7.67 12.87 6.51
N GLY A 19 6.90 13.60 5.69
CA GLY A 19 5.49 13.92 5.92
C GLY A 19 4.52 12.90 5.33
N ALA A 20 5.00 12.03 4.44
CA ALA A 20 4.23 10.99 3.77
C ALA A 20 5.09 9.76 3.47
N GLY A 21 4.50 8.74 2.83
CA GLY A 21 5.15 7.56 2.34
C GLY A 21 5.90 6.77 3.40
N LEU A 22 6.92 6.03 2.97
CA LEU A 22 7.66 5.10 3.82
C LEU A 22 8.18 5.73 5.13
N TYR A 23 8.71 6.96 5.08
CA TYR A 23 9.25 7.60 6.28
C TYR A 23 8.18 7.98 7.30
N ALA A 24 6.98 8.39 6.86
CA ALA A 24 5.86 8.64 7.75
C ALA A 24 5.33 7.34 8.36
N ASP A 25 5.26 6.27 7.57
CA ASP A 25 4.85 4.94 8.03
C ASP A 25 5.80 4.42 9.12
N LEU A 26 7.13 4.48 8.91
CA LEU A 26 8.12 4.04 9.90
C LEU A 26 8.05 4.82 11.22
N LYS A 27 7.82 6.14 11.15
CA LYS A 27 7.58 6.97 12.35
C LYS A 27 6.33 6.52 13.10
N THR A 28 5.26 6.22 12.37
CA THR A 28 4.00 5.76 12.94
C THR A 28 4.18 4.38 13.58
N PHE A 29 4.85 3.47 12.92
CA PHE A 29 5.17 2.15 13.46
C PHE A 29 5.96 2.23 14.76
N ALA A 30 7.00 3.07 14.80
CA ALA A 30 7.79 3.29 16.00
C ALA A 30 6.95 3.90 17.15
N ALA A 31 6.08 4.86 16.85
CA ALA A 31 5.19 5.47 17.83
C ALA A 31 4.18 4.47 18.40
N LEU A 32 3.77 3.48 17.61
CA LEU A 32 2.87 2.40 18.00
C LEU A 32 3.60 1.18 18.60
N ARG A 33 4.89 1.30 18.89
CA ARG A 33 5.72 0.26 19.50
C ARG A 33 5.79 -1.03 18.68
N THR A 34 5.81 -0.91 17.35
CA THR A 34 6.08 -2.01 16.43
C THR A 34 7.48 -1.85 15.82
N TYR A 35 8.07 -2.94 15.35
CA TYR A 35 9.32 -2.88 14.60
C TYR A 35 9.01 -2.66 13.12
N GLY A 36 9.28 -1.45 12.64
CA GLY A 36 8.98 -1.03 11.28
C GLY A 36 10.06 -1.46 10.29
N CYS A 37 9.69 -2.27 9.32
CA CYS A 37 10.48 -2.60 8.14
C CYS A 37 10.00 -1.76 6.94
N GLY A 38 10.88 -1.53 5.95
CA GLY A 38 10.54 -0.74 4.79
C GLY A 38 11.15 -1.27 3.49
N VAL A 39 10.32 -1.35 2.45
CA VAL A 39 10.73 -1.65 1.08
C VAL A 39 10.41 -0.44 0.20
N VAL A 40 11.41 0.02 -0.52
CA VAL A 40 11.34 1.23 -1.34
C VAL A 40 10.75 0.91 -2.70
N ALA A 41 9.52 1.38 -2.96
CA ALA A 41 8.85 1.24 -4.25
C ALA A 41 9.22 2.37 -5.22
N ALA A 42 9.48 3.58 -4.71
CA ALA A 42 9.92 4.72 -5.50
C ALA A 42 10.70 5.72 -4.64
N LEU A 43 11.59 6.45 -5.28
CA LEU A 43 12.31 7.59 -4.70
C LEU A 43 11.70 8.88 -5.25
N THR A 44 11.45 9.88 -4.43
CA THR A 44 10.97 11.17 -4.90
C THR A 44 11.95 12.29 -4.57
N ALA A 45 12.02 13.27 -5.45
CA ALA A 45 12.54 14.61 -5.14
C ALA A 45 11.34 15.46 -4.71
N GLN A 46 11.04 15.44 -3.43
CA GLN A 46 9.80 16.01 -2.87
C GLN A 46 10.11 16.84 -1.63
N ASN A 47 9.29 17.84 -1.41
CA ASN A 47 9.22 18.62 -0.17
C ASN A 47 7.74 18.92 0.19
N THR A 48 7.52 19.79 1.18
CA THR A 48 6.15 20.14 1.64
C THR A 48 5.33 20.94 0.61
N GLN A 49 5.93 21.40 -0.48
CA GLN A 49 5.28 22.19 -1.53
C GLN A 49 4.91 21.36 -2.76
N GLY A 50 5.55 20.19 -2.99
CA GLY A 50 5.23 19.34 -4.13
C GLY A 50 6.31 18.32 -4.49
N VAL A 51 6.01 17.54 -5.50
CA VAL A 51 6.88 16.50 -6.07
C VAL A 51 7.51 17.04 -7.37
N ARG A 52 8.84 17.08 -7.42
CA ARG A 52 9.58 17.55 -8.62
C ARG A 52 10.02 16.42 -9.54
N ALA A 53 10.32 15.25 -8.99
CA ALA A 53 10.73 14.08 -9.75
C ALA A 53 10.44 12.81 -8.99
N VAL A 54 10.22 11.72 -9.73
CA VAL A 54 10.06 10.38 -9.23
C VAL A 54 11.05 9.46 -9.93
N HIS A 55 11.78 8.66 -9.19
CA HIS A 55 12.63 7.59 -9.71
C HIS A 55 12.10 6.26 -9.20
N VAL A 56 11.75 5.38 -10.12
CA VAL A 56 11.27 4.03 -9.82
C VAL A 56 12.45 3.07 -9.99
N PRO A 57 12.89 2.38 -8.93
CA PRO A 57 13.89 1.33 -9.06
C PRO A 57 13.42 0.21 -10.00
N PRO A 58 14.34 -0.50 -10.69
CA PRO A 58 13.96 -1.70 -11.45
C PRO A 58 13.16 -2.70 -10.62
N VAL A 59 12.15 -3.32 -11.21
CA VAL A 59 11.26 -4.27 -10.50
C VAL A 59 12.02 -5.49 -9.95
N GLU A 60 13.12 -5.86 -10.59
CA GLU A 60 14.04 -6.91 -10.10
C GLU A 60 14.66 -6.52 -8.75
N PHE A 61 14.94 -5.23 -8.55
CA PHE A 61 15.47 -4.75 -7.28
C PHE A 61 14.38 -4.69 -6.21
N LEU A 62 13.16 -4.30 -6.57
CA LEU A 62 12.01 -4.39 -5.67
C LEU A 62 11.78 -5.83 -5.20
N ARG A 63 11.81 -6.79 -6.13
CA ARG A 63 11.72 -8.23 -5.85
C ARG A 63 12.83 -8.67 -4.88
N ALA A 64 14.07 -8.28 -5.15
CA ALA A 64 15.21 -8.60 -4.30
C ALA A 64 15.06 -8.03 -2.88
N GLN A 65 14.58 -6.79 -2.71
CA GLN A 65 14.29 -6.21 -1.40
C GLN A 65 13.27 -7.06 -0.62
N LEU A 66 12.15 -7.41 -1.26
CA LEU A 66 11.09 -8.21 -0.65
C LEU A 66 11.59 -9.61 -0.27
N ASP A 67 12.23 -10.31 -1.20
CA ASP A 67 12.68 -11.68 -0.97
C ASP A 67 13.77 -11.75 0.12
N THR A 68 14.70 -10.81 0.12
CA THR A 68 15.74 -10.75 1.16
C THR A 68 15.15 -10.47 2.54
N LEU A 69 14.19 -9.55 2.63
CA LEU A 69 13.54 -9.21 3.89
C LEU A 69 12.73 -10.39 4.45
N PHE A 70 11.85 -10.95 3.64
CA PHE A 70 10.96 -12.04 4.07
C PHE A 70 11.69 -13.36 4.35
N ALA A 71 12.89 -13.57 3.78
CA ALA A 71 13.70 -14.75 4.07
C ALA A 71 14.25 -14.78 5.51
N ASP A 72 14.33 -13.63 6.17
CA ASP A 72 14.92 -13.50 7.51
C ASP A 72 13.92 -12.96 8.54
N VAL A 73 13.07 -12.00 8.15
CA VAL A 73 12.18 -11.28 9.08
C VAL A 73 10.75 -11.78 8.95
N ALA A 74 10.21 -12.35 10.04
CA ALA A 74 8.80 -12.71 10.11
C ALA A 74 7.94 -11.44 10.19
N ILE A 75 7.15 -11.17 9.14
CA ILE A 75 6.28 -9.98 9.01
C ILE A 75 4.86 -10.34 9.42
N ALA A 76 4.33 -9.63 10.43
CA ALA A 76 2.96 -9.81 10.93
C ALA A 76 1.91 -9.08 10.06
N ALA A 77 2.25 -7.93 9.51
CA ALA A 77 1.36 -7.15 8.66
C ALA A 77 2.16 -6.31 7.65
N THR A 78 1.57 -6.09 6.48
CA THR A 78 2.14 -5.23 5.44
C THR A 78 1.17 -4.11 5.07
N LYS A 79 1.67 -2.88 4.95
CA LYS A 79 0.96 -1.75 4.35
C LYS A 79 1.61 -1.42 3.01
N THR A 80 0.81 -1.20 1.98
CA THR A 80 1.28 -0.61 0.73
C THR A 80 0.83 0.84 0.62
N GLY A 81 1.71 1.72 0.13
CA GLY A 81 1.38 3.11 -0.20
C GLY A 81 1.56 3.37 -1.69
N MET A 82 2.19 4.49 -2.06
CA MET A 82 2.48 4.82 -3.46
C MET A 82 3.40 3.78 -4.10
N LEU A 83 2.93 3.10 -5.14
CA LEU A 83 3.66 2.06 -5.89
C LEU A 83 4.11 2.49 -7.29
N ALA A 84 3.75 3.70 -7.70
CA ALA A 84 4.22 4.43 -8.89
C ALA A 84 3.90 3.82 -10.28
N SER A 85 3.81 2.52 -10.47
CA SER A 85 3.54 1.91 -11.79
C SER A 85 2.87 0.55 -11.71
N ALA A 86 2.23 0.11 -12.80
CA ALA A 86 1.62 -1.21 -12.90
C ALA A 86 2.62 -2.33 -12.61
N ALA A 87 3.82 -2.27 -13.16
CA ALA A 87 4.85 -3.31 -12.95
C ALA A 87 5.28 -3.43 -11.48
N VAL A 88 5.37 -2.30 -10.75
CA VAL A 88 5.66 -2.30 -9.31
C VAL A 88 4.50 -2.90 -8.51
N ILE A 89 3.25 -2.58 -8.88
CA ILE A 89 2.05 -3.12 -8.24
C ILE A 89 1.97 -4.63 -8.44
N GLU A 90 2.11 -5.11 -9.68
CA GLU A 90 2.06 -6.54 -10.03
C GLU A 90 3.17 -7.32 -9.33
N THR A 91 4.41 -6.80 -9.32
CA THR A 91 5.53 -7.43 -8.61
C THR A 91 5.28 -7.47 -7.10
N THR A 92 4.74 -6.39 -6.51
CA THR A 92 4.38 -6.34 -5.10
C THR A 92 3.31 -7.39 -4.77
N ALA A 93 2.25 -7.44 -5.58
CA ALA A 93 1.17 -8.41 -5.40
C ALA A 93 1.66 -9.87 -5.52
N GLU A 94 2.44 -10.16 -6.55
CA GLU A 94 3.05 -11.49 -6.75
C GLU A 94 3.89 -11.92 -5.53
N ARG A 95 4.74 -11.04 -5.01
CA ARG A 95 5.60 -11.37 -3.87
C ARG A 95 4.82 -11.49 -2.57
N LEU A 96 3.84 -10.63 -2.32
CA LEU A 96 2.95 -10.75 -1.16
C LEU A 96 2.14 -12.05 -1.19
N ALA A 97 1.58 -12.43 -2.35
CA ALA A 97 0.87 -13.69 -2.50
C ALA A 97 1.79 -14.91 -2.23
N HIS A 98 3.02 -14.87 -2.77
CA HIS A 98 4.01 -15.92 -2.57
C HIS A 98 4.35 -16.10 -1.08
N TRP A 99 4.66 -15.03 -0.37
CA TRP A 99 5.08 -15.09 1.03
C TRP A 99 3.89 -15.36 1.98
N ARG A 100 2.69 -14.86 1.63
CA ARG A 100 1.45 -15.17 2.36
C ARG A 100 1.14 -16.67 2.32
N ALA A 101 1.34 -17.32 1.19
CA ALA A 101 1.19 -18.78 1.06
C ALA A 101 2.17 -19.57 1.95
N GLN A 102 3.24 -18.92 2.44
CA GLN A 102 4.20 -19.49 3.38
C GLN A 102 3.95 -19.03 4.84
N GLY A 103 2.79 -18.43 5.13
CA GLY A 103 2.40 -17.98 6.46
C GLY A 103 2.96 -16.61 6.87
N GLN A 104 3.57 -15.86 5.94
CA GLN A 104 4.07 -14.52 6.19
C GLN A 104 3.01 -13.46 5.85
N SER A 105 3.04 -12.31 6.55
CA SER A 105 2.20 -11.14 6.26
C SER A 105 0.72 -11.47 6.06
N PRO A 106 0.04 -12.08 7.03
CA PRO A 106 -1.36 -12.47 6.90
C PRO A 106 -2.29 -11.27 6.70
N ILE A 107 -1.93 -10.10 7.22
CA ILE A 107 -2.69 -8.86 7.15
C ILE A 107 -2.04 -7.94 6.11
N VAL A 108 -2.83 -7.55 5.09
CA VAL A 108 -2.41 -6.60 4.05
C VAL A 108 -3.34 -5.39 4.05
N VAL A 109 -2.77 -4.22 4.33
CA VAL A 109 -3.46 -2.92 4.26
C VAL A 109 -3.06 -2.21 2.97
N VAL A 110 -4.00 -1.98 2.07
CA VAL A 110 -3.76 -1.29 0.81
C VAL A 110 -4.26 0.15 0.91
N ASP A 111 -3.31 1.08 0.88
CA ASP A 111 -3.57 2.51 0.72
C ASP A 111 -3.44 2.84 -0.78
N PRO A 112 -4.55 3.05 -1.50
CA PRO A 112 -4.56 3.15 -2.96
C PRO A 112 -4.17 4.55 -3.43
N VAL A 113 -2.98 5.00 -3.07
CA VAL A 113 -2.48 6.34 -3.37
C VAL A 113 -2.42 6.57 -4.87
N MET A 114 -3.29 7.44 -5.39
CA MET A 114 -3.41 7.75 -6.83
C MET A 114 -2.95 9.17 -7.18
N VAL A 115 -3.06 10.09 -6.22
CA VAL A 115 -2.77 11.52 -6.42
C VAL A 115 -1.99 12.05 -5.23
N ALA A 116 -0.93 12.83 -5.50
CA ALA A 116 -0.20 13.53 -4.45
C ALA A 116 -1.07 14.64 -3.81
N LYS A 117 -0.72 15.09 -2.60
CA LYS A 117 -1.38 16.25 -1.97
C LYS A 117 -1.30 17.53 -2.81
N SER A 118 -0.28 17.65 -3.66
CA SER A 118 -0.11 18.73 -4.65
C SER A 118 -1.10 18.66 -5.81
N GLY A 119 -1.83 17.54 -5.99
CA GLY A 119 -2.72 17.29 -7.12
C GLY A 119 -2.07 16.56 -8.29
N ASP A 120 -0.79 16.25 -8.20
CA ASP A 120 -0.08 15.50 -9.24
C ASP A 120 -0.58 14.05 -9.30
N ALA A 121 -0.91 13.56 -10.50
CA ALA A 121 -1.27 12.16 -10.71
C ALA A 121 -0.05 11.27 -10.47
N LEU A 122 -0.17 10.29 -9.59
CA LEU A 122 0.87 9.32 -9.23
C LEU A 122 0.68 7.96 -9.90
N LEU A 123 -0.55 7.65 -10.34
CA LEU A 123 -0.88 6.44 -11.06
C LEU A 123 -1.59 6.77 -12.37
N ASP A 124 -1.23 6.06 -13.42
CA ASP A 124 -1.94 6.05 -14.68
C ASP A 124 -3.07 4.99 -14.68
N ARG A 125 -3.84 4.90 -15.77
CA ARG A 125 -4.95 3.95 -15.90
C ARG A 125 -4.50 2.49 -15.79
N GLN A 126 -3.34 2.16 -16.32
CA GLN A 126 -2.80 0.80 -16.28
C GLN A 126 -2.45 0.41 -14.85
N ALA A 127 -1.84 1.32 -14.10
CA ALA A 127 -1.53 1.10 -12.70
C ALA A 127 -2.77 0.96 -11.82
N VAL A 128 -3.83 1.73 -12.09
CA VAL A 128 -5.13 1.56 -11.41
C VAL A 128 -5.73 0.18 -11.72
N GLY A 129 -5.66 -0.29 -12.98
CA GLY A 129 -6.08 -1.64 -13.36
C GLY A 129 -5.31 -2.72 -12.59
N ALA A 130 -3.99 -2.63 -12.57
CA ALA A 130 -3.12 -3.57 -11.83
C ALA A 130 -3.43 -3.57 -10.32
N LEU A 131 -3.72 -2.40 -9.74
CA LEU A 131 -4.11 -2.29 -8.33
C LEU A 131 -5.40 -3.07 -8.05
N VAL A 132 -6.42 -2.90 -8.89
CA VAL A 132 -7.72 -3.57 -8.72
C VAL A 132 -7.62 -5.08 -8.98
N GLU A 133 -6.89 -5.48 -10.03
CA GLU A 133 -6.86 -6.88 -10.49
C GLU A 133 -5.86 -7.75 -9.74
N ALA A 134 -4.72 -7.17 -9.31
CA ALA A 134 -3.65 -7.94 -8.69
C ALA A 134 -3.51 -7.72 -7.18
N LEU A 135 -3.64 -6.46 -6.70
CA LEU A 135 -3.31 -6.14 -5.31
C LEU A 135 -4.53 -6.15 -4.38
N LEU A 136 -5.70 -5.62 -4.80
CA LEU A 136 -6.91 -5.63 -3.96
C LEU A 136 -7.38 -7.04 -3.59
N PRO A 137 -7.23 -8.09 -4.42
CA PRO A 137 -7.54 -9.46 -4.02
C PRO A 137 -6.72 -10.00 -2.85
N LEU A 138 -5.64 -9.32 -2.48
CA LEU A 138 -4.81 -9.67 -1.32
C LEU A 138 -5.12 -8.81 -0.09
N ALA A 139 -5.90 -7.75 -0.25
CA ALA A 139 -6.13 -6.77 0.80
C ALA A 139 -7.06 -7.31 1.89
N THR A 140 -6.65 -7.15 3.13
CA THR A 140 -7.49 -7.31 4.32
C THR A 140 -8.27 -6.02 4.60
N VAL A 141 -7.62 -4.88 4.39
CA VAL A 141 -8.16 -3.53 4.61
C VAL A 141 -7.74 -2.64 3.45
N ILE A 142 -8.63 -1.75 3.02
CA ILE A 142 -8.31 -0.65 2.11
C ILE A 142 -8.63 0.69 2.75
N THR A 143 -7.84 1.72 2.44
CA THR A 143 -7.97 3.05 3.05
C THR A 143 -8.11 4.18 2.02
N PRO A 144 -9.01 4.08 1.03
CA PRO A 144 -9.16 5.10 0.01
C PRO A 144 -9.77 6.39 0.58
N ASN A 145 -9.26 7.53 0.14
CA ASN A 145 -9.97 8.80 0.28
C ASN A 145 -11.16 8.87 -0.70
N LEU A 146 -11.97 9.95 -0.63
CA LEU A 146 -13.18 10.06 -1.47
C LEU A 146 -12.89 10.09 -2.99
N PRO A 147 -11.88 10.84 -3.49
CA PRO A 147 -11.46 10.75 -4.87
C PRO A 147 -10.99 9.36 -5.31
N GLU A 148 -10.19 8.68 -4.50
CA GLU A 148 -9.70 7.33 -4.76
C GLU A 148 -10.86 6.31 -4.78
N ALA A 149 -11.80 6.42 -3.84
CA ALA A 149 -13.01 5.61 -3.83
C ALA A 149 -13.84 5.79 -5.12
N ALA A 150 -13.94 7.03 -5.62
CA ALA A 150 -14.61 7.33 -6.87
C ALA A 150 -13.95 6.64 -8.07
N VAL A 151 -12.63 6.70 -8.14
CA VAL A 151 -11.84 6.04 -9.21
C VAL A 151 -12.01 4.53 -9.15
N LEU A 152 -11.84 3.92 -7.96
CA LEU A 152 -11.96 2.47 -7.78
C LEU A 152 -13.36 1.93 -8.15
N LEU A 153 -14.40 2.73 -7.89
CA LEU A 153 -15.80 2.35 -8.19
C LEU A 153 -16.28 2.78 -9.57
N GLY A 154 -15.47 3.55 -10.32
CA GLY A 154 -15.90 4.12 -11.61
C GLY A 154 -17.11 5.06 -11.48
N ARG A 155 -17.19 5.83 -10.38
CA ARG A 155 -18.33 6.71 -10.04
C ARG A 155 -17.84 8.11 -9.68
N THR A 156 -18.76 9.04 -9.46
CA THR A 156 -18.46 10.34 -8.83
C THR A 156 -18.12 10.17 -7.35
N ALA A 157 -17.32 11.10 -6.82
CA ALA A 157 -16.99 11.09 -5.41
C ALA A 157 -18.24 11.29 -4.54
N PRO A 158 -18.37 10.54 -3.42
CA PRO A 158 -19.52 10.69 -2.52
C PRO A 158 -19.51 12.07 -1.84
N GLU A 159 -20.66 12.76 -1.87
CA GLU A 159 -20.84 14.09 -1.29
C GLU A 159 -21.62 14.07 0.02
N SER A 160 -22.24 12.95 0.36
CA SER A 160 -23.03 12.78 1.58
C SER A 160 -22.60 11.56 2.39
N ARG A 161 -22.86 11.59 3.71
CA ARG A 161 -22.62 10.44 4.59
C ARG A 161 -23.28 9.15 4.06
N ARG A 162 -24.48 9.24 3.51
CA ARG A 162 -25.21 8.08 2.95
C ARG A 162 -24.49 7.52 1.73
N GLU A 163 -23.94 8.37 0.89
CA GLU A 163 -23.17 7.95 -0.28
C GLU A 163 -21.80 7.36 0.14
N MET A 164 -21.17 7.92 1.17
CA MET A 164 -19.93 7.35 1.74
C MET A 164 -20.16 5.92 2.25
N ILE A 165 -21.25 5.66 2.96
CA ILE A 165 -21.59 4.31 3.44
C ILE A 165 -21.79 3.36 2.26
N ARG A 166 -22.56 3.76 1.23
CA ARG A 166 -22.76 2.95 0.02
C ARG A 166 -21.46 2.71 -0.75
N ALA A 167 -20.58 3.71 -0.80
CA ALA A 167 -19.26 3.55 -1.42
C ALA A 167 -18.40 2.56 -0.63
N ALA A 168 -18.40 2.63 0.70
CA ALA A 168 -17.68 1.68 1.55
C ALA A 168 -18.19 0.24 1.38
N GLU A 169 -19.52 0.04 1.32
CA GLU A 169 -20.13 -1.27 1.05
C GLU A 169 -19.72 -1.80 -0.35
N ALA A 170 -19.73 -0.94 -1.37
CA ALA A 170 -19.32 -1.32 -2.72
C ALA A 170 -17.81 -1.64 -2.80
N LEU A 171 -16.96 -0.89 -2.09
CA LEU A 171 -15.53 -1.13 -2.01
C LEU A 171 -15.22 -2.44 -1.27
N ARG A 172 -15.96 -2.75 -0.20
CA ARG A 172 -15.80 -4.03 0.50
C ARG A 172 -16.08 -5.23 -0.42
N ALA A 173 -16.97 -5.09 -1.39
CA ALA A 173 -17.25 -6.14 -2.36
C ALA A 173 -16.11 -6.41 -3.34
N LEU A 174 -15.10 -5.52 -3.42
CA LEU A 174 -13.88 -5.72 -4.21
C LEU A 174 -12.82 -6.52 -3.44
N LEU A 175 -12.97 -6.68 -2.13
CA LEU A 175 -12.03 -7.41 -1.29
C LEU A 175 -12.39 -8.89 -1.23
N PRO A 176 -11.45 -9.77 -0.89
CA PRO A 176 -11.73 -11.17 -0.62
C PRO A 176 -12.85 -11.30 0.41
N THR A 177 -13.75 -12.25 0.18
CA THR A 177 -14.71 -12.65 1.22
C THR A 177 -13.94 -13.36 2.34
N ASP A 178 -14.26 -12.98 3.56
CA ASP A 178 -13.64 -13.53 4.76
C ASP A 178 -14.14 -14.99 4.95
N ASP A 179 -13.31 -15.96 4.60
CA ASP A 179 -13.62 -17.39 4.77
C ASP A 179 -13.48 -17.86 6.24
N GLY A 180 -13.52 -16.91 7.20
CA GLY A 180 -13.64 -17.23 8.62
C GLY A 180 -12.37 -17.69 9.32
N HIS A 181 -11.20 -17.41 8.75
CA HIS A 181 -9.90 -17.69 9.36
C HIS A 181 -9.25 -16.39 9.88
N TRP A 182 -9.72 -15.92 11.03
CA TRP A 182 -9.06 -14.93 11.90
C TRP A 182 -8.78 -15.56 13.26
#